data_09ed6fdc68649df50c63362e56377a3a
#
_entry.id   09ed6fdc68649df50c63362e56377a3a
#
_cell.length_a   1.000
_cell.length_b   1.000
_cell.length_c   1.000
_cell.angle_alpha   90.00
_cell.angle_beta   90.00
_cell.angle_gamma   90.00
#
_symmetry.space_group_name_H-M   'P 1'
#
loop_
_entity.id
_entity.type
_entity.pdbx_description
1 polymer ?
#
loop_
_entity_poly.entity_id
_entity_poly.type
_entity_poly.pdbx_seq_one_letter_code
_entity_poly.pdbx_strand_id
1 'polypeptide(L)'
;MKKRVVIVVGVLVLLIVLLTLIICFKPREVKDLNLAENIAMKIKEGSLTNTGATVIITDLSGNENLDLINKKFKIDYKKNNKWYRLESKIKNEVIVSTSDNDVDNGNNTYTQEINWERYYGKLDKGHYRIVKEVKTDLYIAAEFDI
;
A
#
# COMPACT_ATOMS: atom_id res chain seq x y z
N MET A 1 -27.85 46.10 10.07
CA MET A 1 -27.78 44.79 10.78
C MET A 1 -27.87 43.57 9.84
N LYS A 2 -28.82 43.46 8.91
CA LYS A 2 -29.00 42.28 8.03
C LYS A 2 -27.76 41.89 7.19
N LYS A 3 -27.03 42.85 6.59
CA LYS A 3 -25.83 42.57 5.77
C LYS A 3 -24.68 41.94 6.57
N ARG A 4 -24.47 42.38 7.83
CA ARG A 4 -23.39 41.78 8.70
C ARG A 4 -23.72 40.35 9.11
N VAL A 5 -24.97 40.04 9.37
CA VAL A 5 -25.42 38.68 9.71
C VAL A 5 -25.23 37.74 8.52
N VAL A 6 -25.56 38.19 7.30
CA VAL A 6 -25.36 37.37 6.08
C VAL A 6 -23.87 37.05 5.85
N ILE A 7 -22.97 38.05 6.08
CA ILE A 7 -21.52 37.83 5.94
C ILE A 7 -21.02 36.82 6.99
N VAL A 8 -21.43 36.94 8.24
CA VAL A 8 -21.02 36.03 9.32
C VAL A 8 -21.49 34.61 9.04
N VAL A 9 -22.74 34.42 8.60
CA VAL A 9 -23.29 33.10 8.23
C VAL A 9 -22.49 32.51 7.05
N GLY A 10 -22.20 33.31 6.02
CA GLY A 10 -21.41 32.86 4.86
C GLY A 10 -20.00 32.40 5.24
N VAL A 11 -19.30 33.09 6.13
CA VAL A 11 -17.97 32.68 6.64
C VAL A 11 -18.07 31.42 7.45
N LEU A 12 -19.10 31.25 8.28
CA LEU A 12 -19.29 30.04 9.09
C LEU A 12 -19.52 28.80 8.22
N VAL A 13 -20.35 28.92 7.18
CA VAL A 13 -20.59 27.85 6.21
C VAL A 13 -19.30 27.46 5.47
N LEU A 14 -18.51 28.46 5.04
CA LEU A 14 -17.24 28.22 4.37
C LEU A 14 -16.25 27.47 5.28
N LEU A 15 -16.17 27.83 6.56
CA LEU A 15 -15.34 27.14 7.55
C LEU A 15 -15.77 25.70 7.79
N ILE A 16 -17.08 25.46 7.85
CA ILE A 16 -17.62 24.10 8.00
C ILE A 16 -17.28 23.24 6.77
N VAL A 17 -17.44 23.78 5.56
CA VAL A 17 -17.08 23.07 4.32
C VAL A 17 -15.58 22.77 4.27
N LEU A 18 -14.72 23.72 4.64
CA LEU A 18 -13.27 23.50 4.72
C LEU A 18 -12.91 22.41 5.75
N LEU A 19 -13.52 22.43 6.93
CA LEU A 19 -13.32 21.43 7.96
C LEU A 19 -13.78 20.03 7.50
N THR A 20 -14.93 19.94 6.84
CA THR A 20 -15.42 18.64 6.30
C THR A 20 -14.50 18.11 5.21
N LEU A 21 -13.97 18.97 4.33
CA LEU A 21 -12.98 18.56 3.31
C LEU A 21 -11.71 18.01 3.97
N ILE A 22 -11.17 18.69 4.98
CA ILE A 22 -9.96 18.24 5.71
C ILE A 22 -10.19 16.87 6.36
N ILE A 23 -11.37 16.62 6.94
CA ILE A 23 -11.69 15.35 7.57
C ILE A 23 -11.89 14.25 6.54
N CYS A 24 -12.58 14.52 5.43
CA CYS A 24 -12.86 13.55 4.37
C CYS A 24 -11.59 13.12 3.59
N PHE A 25 -10.58 13.99 3.48
CA PHE A 25 -9.33 13.71 2.77
C PHE A 25 -8.17 13.31 3.69
N LYS A 26 -8.45 12.99 4.96
CA LYS A 26 -7.39 12.55 5.87
C LYS A 26 -6.88 11.18 5.46
N PRO A 27 -5.56 11.03 5.17
CA PRO A 27 -4.98 9.73 4.84
C PRO A 27 -5.23 8.72 5.96
N ARG A 28 -5.54 7.47 5.58
CA ARG A 28 -5.80 6.40 6.53
C ARG A 28 -4.49 5.92 7.14
N GLU A 29 -4.25 6.23 8.41
CA GLU A 29 -3.14 5.68 9.17
C GLU A 29 -3.29 4.17 9.31
N VAL A 30 -2.21 3.44 9.04
CA VAL A 30 -2.14 1.98 9.17
C VAL A 30 -1.44 1.65 10.48
N LYS A 31 -2.10 0.87 11.33
CA LYS A 31 -1.49 0.35 12.55
C LYS A 31 -0.33 -0.60 12.22
N ASP A 32 0.45 -0.94 13.23
CA ASP A 32 1.50 -1.94 13.09
C ASP A 32 0.92 -3.24 12.55
N LEU A 33 1.62 -3.82 11.56
CA LEU A 33 1.24 -5.07 10.94
C LEU A 33 1.69 -6.24 11.81
N ASN A 34 0.84 -7.25 11.93
CA ASN A 34 1.24 -8.55 12.43
C ASN A 34 2.05 -9.26 11.33
N LEU A 35 3.38 -9.19 11.41
CA LEU A 35 4.26 -9.76 10.40
C LEU A 35 4.53 -11.23 10.66
N ALA A 36 4.55 -12.03 9.59
CA ALA A 36 4.95 -13.43 9.65
C ALA A 36 6.46 -13.52 9.98
N GLU A 37 6.80 -14.35 10.97
CA GLU A 37 8.20 -14.54 11.40
C GLU A 37 8.96 -15.48 10.47
N ASN A 38 8.25 -16.42 9.83
CA ASN A 38 8.82 -17.49 9.01
C ASN A 38 8.74 -17.23 7.50
N ILE A 39 8.20 -16.10 7.06
CA ILE A 39 8.14 -15.71 5.65
C ILE A 39 8.72 -14.31 5.48
N ALA A 40 9.77 -14.21 4.67
CA ALA A 40 10.41 -12.95 4.33
C ALA A 40 9.98 -12.48 2.94
N MET A 41 9.85 -11.15 2.77
CA MET A 41 9.66 -10.52 1.45
C MET A 41 10.68 -9.40 1.27
N LYS A 42 11.30 -9.35 0.10
CA LYS A 42 12.23 -8.28 -0.28
C LYS A 42 12.07 -7.87 -1.73
N ILE A 43 12.45 -6.66 -2.06
CA ILE A 43 12.56 -6.22 -3.45
C ILE A 43 13.77 -6.90 -4.10
N LYS A 44 13.58 -7.45 -5.31
CA LYS A 44 14.68 -7.97 -6.12
C LYS A 44 15.57 -6.80 -6.58
N GLU A 45 16.87 -6.95 -6.39
CA GLU A 45 17.84 -5.92 -6.79
C GLU A 45 17.69 -5.58 -8.28
N GLY A 46 17.75 -4.28 -8.60
CA GLY A 46 17.64 -3.76 -9.96
C GLY A 46 16.23 -3.80 -10.58
N SER A 47 15.20 -4.29 -9.86
CA SER A 47 13.83 -4.37 -10.40
C SER A 47 12.95 -3.18 -10.02
N LEU A 48 13.35 -2.38 -9.05
CA LEU A 48 12.55 -1.28 -8.54
C LEU A 48 12.48 -0.12 -9.52
N THR A 49 11.26 0.32 -9.80
CA THR A 49 10.94 1.51 -10.59
C THR A 49 9.89 2.34 -9.86
N ASN A 50 9.52 3.49 -10.39
CA ASN A 50 8.41 4.27 -9.83
C ASN A 50 7.01 3.71 -10.18
N THR A 51 6.93 2.67 -11.00
CA THR A 51 5.67 2.05 -11.46
C THR A 51 5.52 0.58 -11.03
N GLY A 52 6.58 -0.06 -10.54
CA GLY A 52 6.56 -1.47 -10.18
C GLY A 52 7.87 -1.97 -9.61
N ALA A 53 7.85 -3.21 -9.15
CA ALA A 53 9.02 -3.94 -8.68
C ALA A 53 8.78 -5.45 -8.78
N THR A 54 9.84 -6.23 -8.79
CA THR A 54 9.78 -7.68 -8.54
C THR A 54 10.06 -7.94 -7.07
N VAL A 55 9.20 -8.69 -6.39
CA VAL A 55 9.43 -9.15 -5.02
C VAL A 55 9.90 -10.59 -5.00
N ILE A 56 10.78 -10.91 -4.06
CA ILE A 56 11.20 -12.26 -3.73
C ILE A 56 10.61 -12.59 -2.36
N ILE A 57 9.85 -13.66 -2.29
CA ILE A 57 9.21 -14.16 -1.08
C ILE A 57 9.89 -15.49 -0.74
N THR A 58 10.35 -15.65 0.49
CA THR A 58 11.08 -16.83 0.94
C THR A 58 10.44 -17.39 2.21
N ASP A 59 10.10 -18.67 2.19
CA ASP A 59 9.75 -19.40 3.42
C ASP A 59 11.03 -19.84 4.14
N LEU A 60 11.26 -19.28 5.31
CA LEU A 60 12.43 -19.54 6.15
C LEU A 60 12.32 -20.86 6.91
N SER A 61 11.10 -21.41 7.06
CA SER A 61 10.84 -22.66 7.74
C SER A 61 10.87 -23.89 6.82
N GLY A 62 10.65 -23.67 5.52
CA GLY A 62 10.51 -24.74 4.53
C GLY A 62 9.20 -25.53 4.61
N ASN A 63 8.22 -25.04 5.36
CA ASN A 63 6.97 -25.76 5.64
C ASN A 63 5.72 -25.08 5.03
N GLU A 64 5.87 -23.84 4.53
CA GLU A 64 4.74 -23.11 3.98
C GLU A 64 4.61 -23.31 2.48
N ASN A 65 3.39 -23.51 2.03
CA ASN A 65 3.10 -23.50 0.59
C ASN A 65 2.98 -22.06 0.11
N LEU A 66 4.03 -21.52 -0.50
CA LEU A 66 4.09 -20.15 -1.00
C LEU A 66 3.16 -19.91 -2.19
N ASP A 67 2.71 -20.94 -2.90
CA ASP A 67 1.72 -20.82 -3.98
C ASP A 67 0.36 -20.30 -3.48
N LEU A 68 0.10 -20.44 -2.18
CA LEU A 68 -1.09 -19.91 -1.53
C LEU A 68 -1.03 -18.41 -1.28
N ILE A 69 0.14 -17.78 -1.42
CA ILE A 69 0.28 -16.33 -1.29
C ILE A 69 -0.42 -15.68 -2.48
N ASN A 70 -1.58 -15.10 -2.19
CA ASN A 70 -2.43 -14.52 -3.22
C ASN A 70 -1.75 -13.35 -3.96
N LYS A 71 -2.24 -13.03 -5.16
CA LYS A 71 -1.73 -11.92 -5.97
C LYS A 71 -2.06 -10.53 -5.40
N LYS A 72 -2.88 -10.43 -4.35
CA LYS A 72 -3.29 -9.16 -3.76
C LYS A 72 -2.11 -8.47 -3.08
N PHE A 73 -2.03 -7.17 -3.24
CA PHE A 73 -1.06 -6.33 -2.54
C PHE A 73 -1.66 -4.97 -2.19
N LYS A 74 -1.00 -4.28 -1.31
CA LYS A 74 -1.30 -2.90 -0.93
C LYS A 74 0.01 -2.14 -0.84
N ILE A 75 -0.04 -0.82 -1.03
CA ILE A 75 1.12 0.05 -0.82
C ILE A 75 0.79 1.00 0.32
N ASP A 76 1.72 1.11 1.26
CA ASP A 76 1.72 2.13 2.30
C ASP A 76 2.90 3.08 2.07
N TYR A 77 2.74 4.34 2.46
CA TYR A 77 3.82 5.33 2.47
C TYR A 77 4.09 5.81 3.89
N LYS A 78 5.35 6.16 4.17
CA LYS A 78 5.78 6.64 5.48
C LYS A 78 5.82 8.15 5.52
N LYS A 79 5.17 8.74 6.52
CA LYS A 79 5.20 10.18 6.78
C LYS A 79 5.23 10.42 8.29
N ASN A 80 6.14 11.28 8.76
CA ASN A 80 6.30 11.59 10.19
C ASN A 80 6.39 10.33 11.06
N ASN A 81 7.17 9.35 10.60
CA ASN A 81 7.38 8.05 11.26
C ASN A 81 6.12 7.18 11.42
N LYS A 82 5.07 7.45 10.65
CA LYS A 82 3.82 6.69 10.63
C LYS A 82 3.54 6.19 9.23
N TRP A 83 2.89 5.02 9.14
CA TRP A 83 2.45 4.43 7.90
C TRP A 83 1.04 4.85 7.54
N TYR A 84 0.83 5.16 6.26
CA TYR A 84 -0.47 5.51 5.71
C TYR A 84 -0.76 4.69 4.47
N ARG A 85 -2.01 4.21 4.35
CA ARG A 85 -2.46 3.49 3.17
C ARG A 85 -2.52 4.42 1.97
N LEU A 86 -1.87 4.00 0.87
CA LEU A 86 -2.04 4.68 -0.41
C LEU A 86 -3.39 4.27 -1.02
N GLU A 87 -4.20 5.25 -1.35
CA GLU A 87 -5.52 5.01 -1.94
C GLU A 87 -5.40 4.67 -3.43
N SER A 88 -6.08 3.61 -3.86
CA SER A 88 -6.15 3.25 -5.27
C SER A 88 -6.96 4.27 -6.05
N LYS A 89 -6.49 4.62 -7.24
CA LYS A 89 -7.24 5.44 -8.21
C LYS A 89 -8.47 4.72 -8.76
N ILE A 90 -8.48 3.40 -8.71
CA ILE A 90 -9.58 2.57 -9.16
C ILE A 90 -10.36 2.10 -7.94
N LYS A 91 -11.59 2.60 -7.81
CA LYS A 91 -12.49 2.22 -6.72
C LYS A 91 -13.12 0.85 -7.00
N ASN A 92 -13.36 0.09 -5.93
CA ASN A 92 -14.05 -1.21 -5.96
C ASN A 92 -13.34 -2.32 -6.78
N GLU A 93 -12.07 -2.15 -7.12
CA GLU A 93 -11.27 -3.20 -7.76
C GLU A 93 -10.30 -3.80 -6.74
N VAL A 94 -10.14 -5.12 -6.79
CA VAL A 94 -9.10 -5.80 -5.99
C VAL A 94 -7.75 -5.54 -6.63
N ILE A 95 -6.83 -4.99 -5.87
CA ILE A 95 -5.49 -4.67 -6.33
C ILE A 95 -4.68 -5.97 -6.36
N VAL A 96 -4.31 -6.42 -7.54
CA VAL A 96 -3.57 -7.67 -7.76
C VAL A 96 -2.33 -7.42 -8.60
N SER A 97 -1.29 -8.24 -8.39
CA SER A 97 -0.14 -8.27 -9.30
C SER A 97 -0.58 -8.73 -10.69
N THR A 98 0.04 -8.17 -11.70
CA THR A 98 -0.36 -8.37 -13.12
C THR A 98 0.37 -9.51 -13.80
N SER A 99 1.37 -10.12 -13.16
CA SER A 99 2.15 -11.16 -13.81
C SER A 99 1.53 -12.54 -13.64
N ASP A 100 1.40 -13.23 -14.76
CA ASP A 100 1.19 -14.68 -14.79
C ASP A 100 2.52 -15.44 -14.61
N ASN A 101 3.62 -14.71 -14.39
CA ASN A 101 4.99 -15.23 -14.27
C ASN A 101 5.43 -15.33 -12.82
N ASP A 102 4.55 -15.84 -11.98
CA ASP A 102 4.94 -16.22 -10.64
C ASP A 102 5.84 -17.45 -10.76
N VAL A 103 7.12 -17.33 -10.47
CA VAL A 103 8.10 -18.39 -10.62
C VAL A 103 8.42 -18.96 -9.26
N ASP A 104 8.10 -20.25 -9.06
CA ASP A 104 8.72 -21.03 -8.01
C ASP A 104 10.17 -21.32 -8.45
N ASN A 105 11.12 -20.72 -7.75
CA ASN A 105 12.55 -20.89 -8.05
C ASN A 105 13.13 -22.16 -7.37
N GLY A 106 12.28 -23.00 -6.76
CA GLY A 106 12.74 -24.02 -5.84
C GLY A 106 13.27 -23.40 -4.53
N ASN A 107 13.82 -24.19 -3.64
CA ASN A 107 14.42 -23.72 -2.38
C ASN A 107 13.53 -22.80 -1.54
N ASN A 108 12.20 -23.04 -1.53
CA ASN A 108 11.22 -22.29 -0.74
C ASN A 108 11.20 -20.79 -1.09
N THR A 109 11.48 -20.45 -2.33
CA THR A 109 11.58 -19.07 -2.81
C THR A 109 10.66 -18.85 -4.00
N TYR A 110 9.84 -17.84 -3.93
CA TYR A 110 8.84 -17.45 -4.90
C TYR A 110 9.08 -16.02 -5.38
N THR A 111 9.01 -15.79 -6.69
CA THR A 111 9.23 -14.48 -7.29
C THR A 111 7.93 -13.99 -7.92
N GLN A 112 7.55 -12.75 -7.61
CA GLN A 112 6.34 -12.13 -8.13
C GLN A 112 6.61 -10.72 -8.67
N GLU A 113 6.18 -10.44 -9.88
CA GLU A 113 6.21 -9.10 -10.45
C GLU A 113 4.98 -8.31 -9.99
N ILE A 114 5.19 -7.11 -9.49
CA ILE A 114 4.15 -6.20 -9.02
C ILE A 114 4.23 -4.91 -9.82
N ASN A 115 3.24 -4.68 -10.69
CA ASN A 115 3.04 -3.41 -11.36
C ASN A 115 1.89 -2.66 -10.69
N TRP A 116 2.19 -1.52 -10.11
CA TRP A 116 1.22 -0.71 -9.40
C TRP A 116 0.74 0.54 -10.17
N GLU A 117 1.29 0.78 -11.38
CA GLU A 117 0.97 1.99 -12.16
C GLU A 117 -0.53 2.15 -12.42
N ARG A 118 -1.20 1.05 -12.76
CA ARG A 118 -2.65 1.04 -12.99
C ARG A 118 -3.44 1.52 -11.77
N TYR A 119 -3.04 1.10 -10.58
CA TYR A 119 -3.79 1.33 -9.34
C TYR A 119 -3.40 2.64 -8.66
N TYR A 120 -2.13 2.97 -8.64
CA TYR A 120 -1.59 4.10 -7.89
C TYR A 120 -0.96 5.17 -8.78
N GLY A 121 -0.63 4.83 -10.04
CA GLY A 121 0.19 5.65 -10.92
C GLY A 121 1.67 5.57 -10.57
N LYS A 122 2.44 6.53 -11.06
CA LYS A 122 3.84 6.67 -10.70
C LYS A 122 3.95 7.17 -9.26
N LEU A 123 4.78 6.50 -8.45
CA LEU A 123 5.08 6.95 -7.11
C LEU A 123 6.08 8.10 -7.13
N ASP A 124 5.85 9.10 -6.30
CA ASP A 124 6.77 10.21 -6.06
C ASP A 124 7.93 9.77 -5.16
N LYS A 125 8.95 10.62 -5.01
CA LYS A 125 10.03 10.39 -4.04
C LYS A 125 9.49 10.22 -2.64
N GLY A 126 9.88 9.14 -1.97
CA GLY A 126 9.39 8.82 -0.64
C GLY A 126 9.75 7.42 -0.18
N HIS A 127 9.41 7.12 1.07
CA HIS A 127 9.60 5.82 1.68
C HIS A 127 8.28 5.05 1.71
N TYR A 128 8.29 3.84 1.17
CA TYR A 128 7.11 3.03 0.93
C TYR A 128 7.31 1.60 1.45
N ARG A 129 6.22 0.86 1.53
CA ARG A 129 6.27 -0.60 1.66
C ARG A 129 5.17 -1.26 0.82
N ILE A 130 5.50 -2.37 0.20
CA ILE A 130 4.53 -3.32 -0.34
C ILE A 130 4.09 -4.22 0.82
N VAL A 131 2.79 -4.43 0.94
CA VAL A 131 2.17 -5.28 1.97
C VAL A 131 1.34 -6.35 1.30
N LYS A 132 1.54 -7.61 1.68
CA LYS A 132 0.73 -8.75 1.26
C LYS A 132 0.19 -9.48 2.48
N GLU A 133 -1.03 -9.95 2.40
CA GLU A 133 -1.64 -10.81 3.40
C GLU A 133 -1.36 -12.27 3.02
N VAL A 134 -0.77 -13.02 3.91
CA VAL A 134 -0.44 -14.45 3.70
C VAL A 134 -1.48 -15.37 4.33
N LYS A 135 -2.02 -14.98 5.46
CA LYS A 135 -3.17 -15.62 6.16
C LYS A 135 -3.99 -14.50 6.79
N THR A 136 -5.19 -14.80 7.28
CA THR A 136 -6.05 -13.81 7.96
C THR A 136 -5.26 -13.08 9.05
N ASP A 137 -5.17 -11.76 8.93
CA ASP A 137 -4.46 -10.85 9.83
C ASP A 137 -2.95 -11.16 10.02
N LEU A 138 -2.35 -11.91 9.10
CA LEU A 138 -0.92 -12.17 9.04
C LEU A 138 -0.33 -11.65 7.72
N TYR A 139 0.69 -10.82 7.80
CA TYR A 139 1.22 -10.06 6.67
C TYR A 139 2.71 -10.29 6.45
N ILE A 140 3.16 -10.02 5.23
CA ILE A 140 4.56 -9.80 4.88
C ILE A 140 4.69 -8.42 4.25
N ALA A 141 5.85 -7.78 4.43
CA ALA A 141 6.09 -6.45 3.89
C ALA A 141 7.54 -6.31 3.39
N ALA A 142 7.72 -5.53 2.32
CA ALA A 142 9.02 -5.11 1.82
C ALA A 142 9.05 -3.58 1.72
N GLU A 143 9.97 -2.95 2.45
CA GLU A 143 10.18 -1.50 2.42
C GLU A 143 11.12 -1.12 1.26
N PHE A 144 10.91 0.09 0.69
CA PHE A 144 11.71 0.61 -0.41
C PHE A 144 11.60 2.14 -0.51
N ASP A 145 12.56 2.75 -1.17
CA ASP A 145 12.60 4.19 -1.46
C ASP A 145 12.52 4.43 -2.98
N ILE A 146 11.74 5.46 -3.37
CA ILE A 146 11.70 6.00 -4.73
C ILE A 146 12.48 7.31 -4.76
#